data_bcdb90fe5ade6387cdca619d938c1a43
#
_entry.id   bcdb90fe5ade6387cdca619d938c1a43
#
_cell.length_a   1.000
_cell.length_b   1.000
_cell.length_c   1.000
_cell.angle_alpha   90.00
_cell.angle_beta   90.00
_cell.angle_gamma   90.00
#
_symmetry.space_group_name_H-M   'P 1'
#
loop_
_entity.id
_entity.type
_entity.pdbx_description
1 polymer ?
#
loop_
_entity_poly.entity_id
_entity_poly.type
_entity_poly.pdbx_seq_one_letter_code
_entity_poly.pdbx_strand_id
1 'polypeptide(L)'
;MRNLILFCMSGLLCHGVLAQTSLSTNILKYKLADGSSYIDVCIEIASASMEIELIDSLWKTHIEIAISVENLNELVSFRKVHLEGPLTSDSLIAHTGSHFHLERIKLDHGNYSITTQIDGVSIVDEMSISLGDRPEISDIMLIEAYSKVTPGEVSDISRSGMNLVPLVDTRISPMADQARFYVELYNIDKVVGEDSLFLMSFGFTGGDGRMSINHTRYLRLKAAAVIPVFETLPVDLAVPPLEGGFLTIELRTKNGDEITRLNYPVSRWRPDTSLPLSDVPLLNFASNWTDIRKLYRHLEDHLPLGTSSQQNTILRVLKETNDIDMMKGFLEQFWVNKNPNNPQKAWENYAHEVMVVDSIFGGCRSGHGADTDQGYVYLKYGRPNTIVSRLYGTDYYPYEIWHYHHTVGLSNRRFLFFAPHVVSECLEILHSDMPGEIRNEDWIEVLKSRENRLQVTESQLNRLNPRDTHSREEPEELFYSPR
;
A
#
# COMPACT_ATOMS: atom_id res chain seq x y z
N MET A 1 -2.17 74.45 -18.16
CA MET A 1 -2.81 73.35 -18.86
C MET A 1 -1.74 72.26 -19.06
N ARG A 2 -1.72 71.25 -18.23
CA ARG A 2 -0.83 70.08 -18.39
C ARG A 2 -1.64 68.84 -18.01
N ASN A 3 -2.03 68.09 -19.04
CA ASN A 3 -2.75 66.86 -18.88
C ASN A 3 -1.83 65.78 -18.29
N LEU A 4 -2.25 65.29 -17.13
CA LEU A 4 -1.65 64.10 -16.50
C LEU A 4 -2.45 62.87 -16.96
N ILE A 5 -1.85 62.06 -17.78
CA ILE A 5 -2.36 60.77 -18.21
C ILE A 5 -2.00 59.74 -17.12
N LEU A 6 -3.01 59.29 -16.39
CA LEU A 6 -2.88 58.22 -15.41
C LEU A 6 -2.92 56.86 -16.19
N PHE A 7 -1.80 56.17 -16.23
CA PHE A 7 -1.72 54.80 -16.76
C PHE A 7 -2.13 53.83 -15.64
N CYS A 8 -3.35 53.29 -15.70
CA CYS A 8 -3.73 52.17 -14.87
C CYS A 8 -3.06 50.90 -15.37
N MET A 9 -1.96 50.48 -14.73
CA MET A 9 -1.44 49.14 -14.88
C MET A 9 -2.33 48.20 -14.06
N SER A 10 -3.26 47.53 -14.74
CA SER A 10 -3.96 46.37 -14.17
C SER A 10 -2.97 45.20 -14.12
N GLY A 11 -2.35 45.03 -12.97
CA GLY A 11 -1.61 43.81 -12.68
C GLY A 11 -2.56 42.63 -12.66
N LEU A 12 -2.47 41.77 -13.66
CA LEU A 12 -3.02 40.42 -13.57
C LEU A 12 -2.22 39.69 -12.44
N LEU A 13 -2.81 39.63 -11.28
CA LEU A 13 -2.43 38.66 -10.26
C LEU A 13 -2.85 37.29 -10.82
N CYS A 14 -1.93 36.61 -11.48
CA CYS A 14 -1.99 35.17 -11.62
C CYS A 14 -1.99 34.58 -10.20
N HIS A 15 -3.15 34.28 -9.67
CA HIS A 15 -3.26 33.38 -8.54
C HIS A 15 -2.90 31.99 -9.10
N GLY A 16 -1.62 31.63 -9.01
CA GLY A 16 -1.23 30.25 -9.12
C GLY A 16 -2.00 29.48 -8.07
N VAL A 17 -2.90 28.62 -8.47
CA VAL A 17 -3.44 27.59 -7.60
C VAL A 17 -2.24 26.76 -7.21
N LEU A 18 -1.72 26.96 -6.02
CA LEU A 18 -0.69 26.11 -5.44
C LEU A 18 -1.34 24.73 -5.36
N ALA A 19 -0.82 23.80 -6.16
CA ALA A 19 -1.16 22.40 -6.01
C ALA A 19 -0.90 22.04 -4.54
N GLN A 20 -1.95 21.63 -3.84
CA GLN A 20 -1.82 21.27 -2.45
C GLN A 20 -1.03 19.97 -2.40
N THR A 21 0.21 20.03 -1.94
CA THR A 21 1.08 18.87 -1.79
C THR A 21 0.39 17.88 -0.85
N SER A 22 0.01 16.72 -1.38
CA SER A 22 -0.59 15.65 -0.59
C SER A 22 0.51 14.86 0.08
N LEU A 23 0.83 15.26 1.30
CA LEU A 23 1.82 14.64 2.18
C LEU A 23 1.10 14.13 3.43
N SER A 24 1.29 12.86 3.75
CA SER A 24 0.87 12.25 5.01
C SER A 24 2.08 11.72 5.75
N THR A 25 2.10 11.92 7.07
CA THR A 25 3.14 11.40 7.96
C THR A 25 2.51 10.62 9.10
N ASN A 26 3.20 9.59 9.57
CA ASN A 26 2.86 8.86 10.78
C ASN A 26 4.16 8.47 11.49
N ILE A 27 4.32 8.90 12.74
CA ILE A 27 5.53 8.65 13.51
C ILE A 27 5.22 7.63 14.59
N LEU A 28 5.94 6.51 14.56
CA LEU A 28 5.71 5.37 15.44
C LEU A 28 6.94 5.11 16.31
N LYS A 29 6.74 4.97 17.60
CA LYS A 29 7.78 4.76 18.59
C LYS A 29 7.93 3.28 18.97
N TYR A 30 9.17 2.82 18.99
CA TYR A 30 9.54 1.46 19.36
C TYR A 30 10.80 1.43 20.24
N LYS A 31 11.05 0.27 20.87
CA LYS A 31 12.26 0.00 21.66
C LYS A 31 13.07 -1.13 21.05
N LEU A 32 14.37 -1.04 21.16
CA LEU A 32 15.29 -2.12 20.84
C LEU A 32 15.46 -3.04 22.05
N ALA A 33 15.97 -4.24 21.81
CA ALA A 33 16.25 -5.22 22.88
C ALA A 33 17.27 -4.72 23.91
N ASP A 34 18.14 -3.77 23.57
CA ASP A 34 19.09 -3.11 24.46
C ASP A 34 18.47 -2.02 25.35
N GLY A 35 17.15 -1.80 25.22
CA GLY A 35 16.39 -0.77 25.92
C GLY A 35 16.46 0.62 25.29
N SER A 36 17.25 0.84 24.24
CA SER A 36 17.23 2.08 23.48
C SER A 36 15.95 2.22 22.65
N SER A 37 15.57 3.44 22.33
CA SER A 37 14.37 3.70 21.53
C SER A 37 14.72 4.15 20.12
N TYR A 38 13.78 3.97 19.22
CA TYR A 38 13.82 4.53 17.89
C TYR A 38 12.41 4.92 17.43
N ILE A 39 12.36 5.79 16.46
CA ILE A 39 11.13 6.12 15.76
C ILE A 39 11.20 5.64 14.32
N ASP A 40 10.05 5.24 13.78
CA ASP A 40 9.83 5.09 12.36
C ASP A 40 9.01 6.28 11.89
N VAL A 41 9.59 7.08 11.01
CA VAL A 41 8.92 8.17 10.30
C VAL A 41 8.39 7.57 9.00
N CYS A 42 7.10 7.29 8.98
CA CYS A 42 6.39 6.78 7.81
C CYS A 42 5.85 7.96 7.01
N ILE A 43 6.16 8.02 5.74
CA ILE A 43 5.81 9.12 4.85
C ILE A 43 5.09 8.55 3.64
N GLU A 44 3.96 9.12 3.29
CA GLU A 44 3.26 8.85 2.04
C GLU A 44 3.05 10.16 1.29
N ILE A 45 3.42 10.16 0.02
CA ILE A 45 3.27 11.30 -0.87
C ILE A 45 2.59 10.88 -2.17
N ALA A 46 1.60 11.64 -2.60
CA ALA A 46 0.98 11.41 -3.89
C ALA A 46 1.97 11.73 -5.02
N SER A 47 2.06 10.84 -6.01
CA SER A 47 2.91 11.05 -7.20
C SER A 47 2.61 12.37 -7.92
N ALA A 48 1.35 12.81 -7.88
CA ALA A 48 0.92 14.10 -8.44
C ALA A 48 1.56 15.33 -7.76
N SER A 49 2.12 15.15 -6.55
CA SER A 49 2.84 16.19 -5.80
C SER A 49 4.35 16.17 -6.02
N MET A 50 4.85 15.26 -6.86
CA MET A 50 6.28 15.11 -7.14
C MET A 50 6.67 15.84 -8.43
N GLU A 51 7.92 16.25 -8.51
CA GLU A 51 8.49 16.79 -9.75
C GLU A 51 8.64 15.68 -10.79
N ILE A 52 8.55 16.03 -12.06
CA ILE A 52 8.68 15.09 -13.18
C ILE A 52 9.79 15.50 -14.11
N GLU A 53 10.59 14.54 -14.51
CA GLU A 53 11.65 14.72 -15.51
C GLU A 53 11.57 13.68 -16.63
N LEU A 54 12.15 14.03 -17.78
CA LEU A 54 12.23 13.14 -18.94
C LEU A 54 13.66 12.61 -19.08
N ILE A 55 13.83 11.29 -18.93
CA ILE A 55 15.12 10.60 -19.03
C ILE A 55 15.01 9.57 -20.16
N ASP A 56 15.84 9.68 -21.19
CA ASP A 56 15.89 8.74 -22.32
C ASP A 56 14.52 8.39 -22.92
N SER A 57 13.66 9.40 -23.09
CA SER A 57 12.28 9.29 -23.59
C SER A 57 11.29 8.61 -22.63
N LEU A 58 11.66 8.42 -21.39
CA LEU A 58 10.79 7.93 -20.32
C LEU A 58 10.61 9.00 -19.24
N TRP A 59 9.45 9.06 -18.65
CA TRP A 59 9.12 9.99 -17.58
C TRP A 59 9.38 9.34 -16.21
N LYS A 60 9.90 10.14 -15.29
CA LYS A 60 10.20 9.75 -13.92
C LYS A 60 9.77 10.84 -12.97
N THR A 61 9.08 10.49 -11.90
CA THR A 61 8.82 11.41 -10.79
C THR A 61 9.95 11.35 -9.77
N HIS A 62 10.26 12.49 -9.15
CA HIS A 62 11.21 12.56 -8.06
C HIS A 62 10.83 13.66 -7.07
N ILE A 63 11.27 13.51 -5.84
CA ILE A 63 11.11 14.53 -4.81
C ILE A 63 12.16 14.40 -3.73
N GLU A 64 12.51 15.51 -3.12
CA GLU A 64 13.40 15.56 -1.98
C GLU A 64 12.62 15.85 -0.70
N ILE A 65 12.81 15.01 0.31
CA ILE A 65 12.19 15.12 1.62
C ILE A 65 13.28 15.40 2.64
N ALA A 66 13.12 16.44 3.45
CA ALA A 66 13.97 16.70 4.58
C ALA A 66 13.25 16.31 5.88
N ILE A 67 13.91 15.52 6.72
CA ILE A 67 13.42 15.13 8.05
C ILE A 67 14.41 15.68 9.06
N SER A 68 13.97 16.58 9.93
CA SER A 68 14.74 17.08 11.06
C SER A 68 14.12 16.64 12.39
N VAL A 69 14.96 16.28 13.33
CA VAL A 69 14.58 15.93 14.70
C VAL A 69 15.32 16.86 15.64
N GLU A 70 14.57 17.61 16.45
CA GLU A 70 15.11 18.58 17.39
C GLU A 70 14.70 18.21 18.82
N ASN A 71 15.61 18.47 19.77
CA ASN A 71 15.35 18.41 21.19
C ASN A 71 15.71 19.76 21.79
N LEU A 72 14.73 20.43 22.43
CA LEU A 72 14.92 21.77 23.01
C LEU A 72 15.55 22.79 22.04
N ASN A 73 15.16 22.76 20.78
CA ASN A 73 15.68 23.56 19.67
C ASN A 73 17.14 23.23 19.25
N GLU A 74 17.70 22.12 19.73
CA GLU A 74 18.96 21.61 19.24
C GLU A 74 18.71 20.48 18.21
N LEU A 75 19.34 20.57 17.05
CA LEU A 75 19.22 19.56 16.01
C LEU A 75 19.92 18.27 16.44
N VAL A 76 19.14 17.20 16.60
CA VAL A 76 19.62 15.87 16.99
C VAL A 76 19.86 14.99 15.76
N SER A 77 19.01 15.07 14.77
CA SER A 77 19.14 14.30 13.54
C SER A 77 18.60 15.08 12.34
N PHE A 78 19.27 14.90 11.22
CA PHE A 78 18.82 15.43 9.93
C PHE A 78 18.98 14.35 8.87
N ARG A 79 17.94 14.12 8.10
CA ARG A 79 17.92 13.18 6.98
C ARG A 79 17.39 13.89 5.74
N LYS A 80 18.00 13.56 4.62
CA LYS A 80 17.58 14.01 3.31
C LYS A 80 17.32 12.78 2.45
N VAL A 81 16.11 12.61 2.03
CA VAL A 81 15.62 11.45 1.30
C VAL A 81 15.24 11.86 -0.09
N HIS A 82 15.75 11.15 -1.08
CA HIS A 82 15.32 11.29 -2.46
C HIS A 82 14.40 10.13 -2.81
N LEU A 83 13.15 10.44 -3.06
CA LEU A 83 12.19 9.46 -3.58
C LEU A 83 12.08 9.61 -5.08
N GLU A 84 12.07 8.48 -5.75
CA GLU A 84 11.96 8.39 -7.20
C GLU A 84 10.85 7.42 -7.58
N GLY A 85 10.02 7.84 -8.54
CA GLY A 85 9.03 6.96 -9.13
C GLY A 85 9.60 6.05 -10.21
N PRO A 86 8.82 5.09 -10.70
CA PRO A 86 9.21 4.24 -11.81
C PRO A 86 9.35 5.05 -13.10
N LEU A 87 10.21 4.57 -14.01
CA LEU A 87 10.28 5.10 -15.37
C LEU A 87 9.03 4.66 -16.14
N THR A 88 8.32 5.61 -16.72
CA THR A 88 7.10 5.37 -17.49
C THR A 88 7.15 6.03 -18.86
N SER A 89 6.44 5.48 -19.83
CA SER A 89 6.37 6.06 -21.18
C SER A 89 5.47 7.30 -21.24
N ASP A 90 4.63 7.52 -20.22
CA ASP A 90 3.67 8.62 -20.16
C ASP A 90 3.85 9.44 -18.88
N SER A 91 3.92 10.76 -19.04
CA SER A 91 4.06 11.71 -17.92
C SER A 91 2.90 11.66 -16.93
N LEU A 92 1.70 11.29 -17.38
CA LEU A 92 0.53 11.26 -16.52
C LEU A 92 0.44 9.96 -15.73
N ILE A 93 0.94 8.84 -16.28
CA ILE A 93 1.12 7.61 -15.52
C ILE A 93 2.13 7.84 -14.41
N ALA A 94 3.22 8.57 -14.67
CA ALA A 94 4.19 8.93 -13.65
C ALA A 94 3.56 9.67 -12.44
N HIS A 95 2.50 10.44 -12.66
CA HIS A 95 1.77 11.15 -11.61
C HIS A 95 0.67 10.33 -10.93
N THR A 96 0.48 9.06 -11.28
CA THR A 96 -0.54 8.22 -10.63
C THR A 96 0.02 7.49 -9.40
N GLY A 97 -0.83 7.25 -8.39
CA GLY A 97 -0.47 6.52 -7.19
C GLY A 97 0.16 7.38 -6.09
N SER A 98 0.75 6.72 -5.13
CA SER A 98 1.50 7.31 -4.02
C SER A 98 2.82 6.58 -3.82
N HIS A 99 3.78 7.29 -3.22
CA HIS A 99 5.07 6.74 -2.82
C HIS A 99 5.15 6.68 -1.31
N PHE A 100 5.62 5.56 -0.82
CA PHE A 100 5.84 5.32 0.60
C PHE A 100 7.34 5.32 0.91
N HIS A 101 7.72 5.95 2.02
CA HIS A 101 9.05 5.89 2.59
C HIS A 101 8.98 5.69 4.09
N LEU A 102 9.92 4.92 4.63
CA LEU A 102 10.10 4.72 6.05
C LEU A 102 11.54 5.07 6.42
N GLU A 103 11.72 6.07 7.27
CA GLU A 103 13.02 6.43 7.84
C GLU A 103 13.07 6.05 9.32
N ARG A 104 14.06 5.24 9.70
CA ARG A 104 14.25 4.80 11.09
C ARG A 104 15.32 5.61 11.77
N ILE A 105 14.97 6.28 12.88
CA ILE A 105 15.86 7.17 13.61
C ILE A 105 15.96 6.73 15.06
N LYS A 106 17.17 6.40 15.51
CA LYS A 106 17.44 6.08 16.93
C LYS A 106 17.42 7.37 17.74
N LEU A 107 16.68 7.38 18.85
CA LEU A 107 16.55 8.52 19.75
C LEU A 107 16.67 8.08 21.20
N ASP A 108 17.29 8.92 22.01
CA ASP A 108 17.40 8.73 23.45
C ASP A 108 16.15 9.27 24.19
N HIS A 109 16.17 9.22 25.52
CA HIS A 109 15.12 9.82 26.35
C HIS A 109 15.05 11.33 26.12
N GLY A 110 13.85 11.85 25.85
CA GLY A 110 13.66 13.28 25.62
C GLY A 110 12.32 13.63 25.00
N ASN A 111 12.10 14.93 24.80
CA ASN A 111 10.98 15.47 24.04
C ASN A 111 11.51 15.99 22.71
N TYR A 112 10.90 15.55 21.64
CA TYR A 112 11.38 15.82 20.29
C TYR A 112 10.30 16.49 19.46
N SER A 113 10.74 17.43 18.64
CA SER A 113 9.98 17.98 17.53
C SER A 113 10.52 17.38 16.24
N ILE A 114 9.69 16.68 15.50
CA ILE A 114 10.04 16.02 14.24
C ILE A 114 9.38 16.83 13.12
N THR A 115 10.19 17.40 12.25
CA THR A 115 9.71 18.16 11.09
C THR A 115 9.98 17.39 9.81
N THR A 116 8.93 17.08 9.07
CA THR A 116 9.02 16.54 7.70
C THR A 116 8.70 17.67 6.73
N GLN A 117 9.63 18.01 5.86
CA GLN A 117 9.54 19.12 4.93
C GLN A 117 9.68 18.66 3.48
N ILE A 118 8.78 19.15 2.61
CA ILE A 118 8.77 18.94 1.17
C ILE A 118 8.34 20.25 0.51
N ASP A 119 9.13 20.81 -0.39
CA ASP A 119 8.80 21.97 -1.26
C ASP A 119 8.04 23.11 -0.55
N GLY A 120 8.52 23.50 0.64
CA GLY A 120 7.91 24.58 1.43
C GLY A 120 6.69 24.18 2.26
N VAL A 121 6.23 22.93 2.17
CA VAL A 121 5.23 22.35 3.07
C VAL A 121 5.95 21.63 4.20
N SER A 122 5.58 21.92 5.45
CA SER A 122 6.16 21.27 6.63
C SER A 122 5.06 20.72 7.51
N ILE A 123 5.27 19.46 7.96
CA ILE A 123 4.47 18.84 9.02
C ILE A 123 5.38 18.75 10.24
N VAL A 124 4.88 19.17 11.38
CA VAL A 124 5.60 19.14 12.66
C VAL A 124 4.83 18.26 13.64
N ASP A 125 5.51 17.22 14.14
CA ASP A 125 4.98 16.29 15.12
C ASP A 125 5.79 16.40 16.41
N GLU A 126 5.10 16.49 17.55
CA GLU A 126 5.71 16.50 18.87
C GLU A 126 5.64 15.13 19.52
N MET A 127 6.76 14.63 20.03
CA MET A 127 6.84 13.29 20.61
C MET A 127 7.68 13.26 21.89
N SER A 128 7.21 12.51 22.89
CA SER A 128 7.98 12.20 24.09
C SER A 128 8.45 10.76 24.09
N ILE A 129 9.76 10.55 24.27
CA ILE A 129 10.37 9.24 24.40
C ILE A 129 10.78 9.06 25.87
N SER A 130 10.22 8.04 26.50
CA SER A 130 10.59 7.63 27.85
C SER A 130 11.27 6.27 27.81
N LEU A 131 12.49 6.21 28.33
CA LEU A 131 13.19 4.94 28.57
C LEU A 131 12.78 4.48 29.97
N GLY A 132 11.94 3.47 30.05
CA GLY A 132 11.45 2.93 31.32
C GLY A 132 11.43 1.40 31.32
N ASP A 133 11.61 0.83 32.51
CA ASP A 133 11.51 -0.61 32.76
C ASP A 133 10.09 -1.09 33.06
N ARG A 134 9.11 -0.22 32.89
CA ARG A 134 7.69 -0.54 33.11
C ARG A 134 7.11 -1.31 31.93
N PRO A 135 6.11 -2.16 32.18
CA PRO A 135 5.33 -2.75 31.11
C PRO A 135 4.77 -1.66 30.20
N GLU A 136 4.96 -1.82 28.91
CA GLU A 136 4.55 -0.83 27.93
C GLU A 136 4.09 -1.52 26.65
N ILE A 137 3.16 -0.89 25.95
CA ILE A 137 2.71 -1.25 24.60
C ILE A 137 3.29 -0.18 23.68
N SER A 138 3.94 -0.58 22.58
CA SER A 138 4.44 0.36 21.57
C SER A 138 3.30 1.15 20.93
N ASP A 139 3.63 2.12 20.10
CA ASP A 139 2.65 2.65 19.15
C ASP A 139 2.16 1.55 18.22
N ILE A 140 0.92 1.69 17.75
CA ILE A 140 0.26 0.72 16.88
C ILE A 140 0.51 1.11 15.42
N MET A 141 1.14 0.23 14.67
CA MET A 141 1.22 0.35 13.22
C MET A 141 -0.01 -0.32 12.60
N LEU A 142 -0.92 0.47 12.03
CA LEU A 142 -1.94 -0.08 11.14
C LEU A 142 -1.28 -0.52 9.84
N ILE A 143 -1.68 -1.68 9.32
CA ILE A 143 -1.02 -2.33 8.19
C ILE A 143 -1.94 -2.29 6.97
N GLU A 144 -1.47 -1.72 5.88
CA GLU A 144 -2.13 -1.74 4.58
C GLU A 144 -1.84 -3.06 3.84
N ALA A 145 -0.55 -3.42 3.75
CA ALA A 145 -0.10 -4.63 3.09
C ALA A 145 1.03 -5.30 3.86
N TYR A 146 1.17 -6.62 3.71
CA TYR A 146 2.24 -7.37 4.36
C TYR A 146 2.66 -8.58 3.54
N SER A 147 3.91 -9.02 3.75
CA SER A 147 4.43 -10.30 3.26
C SER A 147 5.45 -10.86 4.24
N LYS A 148 5.74 -12.16 4.17
CA LYS A 148 6.87 -12.72 4.92
C LYS A 148 8.19 -12.28 4.29
N VAL A 149 9.21 -12.07 5.12
CA VAL A 149 10.58 -11.77 4.66
C VAL A 149 11.16 -13.01 3.99
N THR A 150 11.70 -12.83 2.79
CA THR A 150 12.44 -13.89 2.10
C THR A 150 13.87 -14.00 2.67
N PRO A 151 14.43 -15.20 2.85
CA PRO A 151 15.81 -15.34 3.31
C PRO A 151 16.78 -14.55 2.41
N GLY A 152 17.58 -13.68 3.04
CA GLY A 152 18.53 -12.79 2.34
C GLY A 152 17.94 -11.46 1.86
N GLU A 153 16.65 -11.23 2.02
CA GLU A 153 16.00 -9.95 1.76
C GLU A 153 16.26 -8.98 2.92
N VAL A 154 16.73 -7.77 2.58
CA VAL A 154 16.87 -6.66 3.52
C VAL A 154 15.94 -5.55 3.04
N SER A 155 14.99 -5.17 3.86
CA SER A 155 14.05 -4.08 3.58
C SER A 155 13.79 -3.25 4.82
N ASP A 156 13.69 -1.94 4.68
CA ASP A 156 13.43 -1.02 5.79
C ASP A 156 12.06 -1.25 6.45
N ILE A 157 11.13 -1.85 5.69
CA ILE A 157 9.79 -2.24 6.20
C ILE A 157 9.78 -3.59 6.90
N SER A 158 10.93 -4.29 6.98
CA SER A 158 10.99 -5.62 7.60
C SER A 158 10.98 -5.53 9.13
N ARG A 159 10.05 -6.26 9.76
CA ARG A 159 9.90 -6.39 11.21
C ARG A 159 9.51 -7.81 11.60
N SER A 160 10.20 -8.38 12.55
CA SER A 160 9.86 -9.69 13.15
C SER A 160 9.53 -10.77 12.11
N GLY A 161 10.30 -10.79 11.00
CA GLY A 161 10.14 -11.75 9.90
C GLY A 161 9.04 -11.42 8.89
N MET A 162 8.43 -10.25 9.00
CA MET A 162 7.40 -9.75 8.08
C MET A 162 7.86 -8.44 7.43
N ASN A 163 7.54 -8.25 6.17
CA ASN A 163 7.55 -6.95 5.51
C ASN A 163 6.18 -6.31 5.74
N LEU A 164 6.16 -5.18 6.43
CA LEU A 164 4.93 -4.49 6.82
C LEU A 164 4.87 -3.12 6.13
N VAL A 165 3.87 -2.92 5.30
CA VAL A 165 3.59 -1.60 4.70
C VAL A 165 2.57 -0.91 5.60
N PRO A 166 2.95 0.18 6.29
CA PRO A 166 2.04 0.90 7.16
C PRO A 166 0.92 1.59 6.37
N LEU A 167 -0.26 1.66 6.99
CA LEU A 167 -1.29 2.61 6.62
C LEU A 167 -0.91 3.97 7.23
N VAL A 168 -0.29 4.84 6.43
CA VAL A 168 0.26 6.12 6.93
C VAL A 168 -0.86 7.05 7.37
N ASP A 169 -1.90 7.19 6.56
CA ASP A 169 -3.13 7.85 6.96
C ASP A 169 -3.93 6.86 7.82
N THR A 170 -3.86 6.99 9.14
CA THR A 170 -4.44 6.07 10.13
C THR A 170 -5.96 5.86 10.03
N ARG A 171 -6.57 6.32 8.95
CA ARG A 171 -7.98 6.13 8.63
C ARG A 171 -8.23 4.78 7.99
N ILE A 172 -8.92 3.91 8.71
CA ILE A 172 -9.36 2.61 8.18
C ILE A 172 -10.37 2.85 7.07
N SER A 173 -10.16 2.18 5.94
CA SER A 173 -11.11 2.23 4.82
C SER A 173 -12.53 1.89 5.29
N PRO A 174 -13.56 2.60 4.81
CA PRO A 174 -14.95 2.26 5.10
C PRO A 174 -15.34 0.88 4.59
N MET A 175 -14.54 0.32 3.71
CA MET A 175 -14.71 -0.90 2.96
C MET A 175 -13.83 -2.03 3.44
N ALA A 176 -12.90 -1.73 4.33
CA ALA A 176 -12.15 -2.79 4.97
C ALA A 176 -13.11 -3.68 5.78
N ASP A 177 -13.10 -4.95 5.49
CA ASP A 177 -13.70 -6.00 6.29
C ASP A 177 -12.79 -6.42 7.45
N GLN A 178 -11.51 -6.02 7.36
CA GLN A 178 -10.47 -6.33 8.33
C GLN A 178 -9.52 -5.15 8.50
N ALA A 179 -9.10 -4.91 9.73
CA ALA A 179 -7.98 -4.05 10.08
C ALA A 179 -6.85 -4.91 10.61
N ARG A 180 -5.65 -4.71 10.09
CA ARG A 180 -4.43 -5.39 10.52
C ARG A 180 -3.57 -4.42 11.26
N PHE A 181 -2.92 -4.90 12.32
CA PHE A 181 -2.02 -4.06 13.09
C PHE A 181 -0.81 -4.84 13.58
N TYR A 182 0.27 -4.11 13.79
CA TYR A 182 1.48 -4.56 14.45
C TYR A 182 1.74 -3.73 15.70
N VAL A 183 2.16 -4.40 16.76
CA VAL A 183 2.49 -3.79 18.05
C VAL A 183 3.57 -4.61 18.75
N GLU A 184 4.39 -3.97 19.56
CA GLU A 184 5.38 -4.64 20.42
C GLU A 184 5.03 -4.42 21.90
N LEU A 185 5.11 -5.49 22.68
CA LEU A 185 4.87 -5.46 24.11
C LEU A 185 6.22 -5.56 24.83
N TYR A 186 6.49 -4.66 25.76
CA TYR A 186 7.77 -4.55 26.45
C TYR A 186 7.67 -4.84 27.93
N ASN A 187 8.68 -5.50 28.49
CA ASN A 187 8.88 -5.69 29.93
C ASN A 187 7.72 -6.40 30.67
N ILE A 188 6.96 -7.22 29.98
CA ILE A 188 5.82 -7.95 30.60
C ILE A 188 6.34 -9.02 31.55
N ASP A 189 7.49 -9.62 31.26
CA ASP A 189 8.22 -10.57 32.11
C ASP A 189 8.54 -9.99 33.49
N LYS A 190 8.79 -8.70 33.62
CA LYS A 190 9.10 -8.03 34.89
C LYS A 190 7.88 -8.01 35.87
N VAL A 191 6.66 -8.17 35.35
CA VAL A 191 5.45 -8.15 36.17
C VAL A 191 4.92 -9.55 36.46
N VAL A 192 4.90 -10.41 35.44
CA VAL A 192 4.28 -11.74 35.56
C VAL A 192 5.30 -12.86 35.70
N GLY A 193 6.60 -12.56 35.51
CA GLY A 193 7.70 -13.51 35.43
C GLY A 193 7.92 -14.04 34.01
N GLU A 194 9.18 -14.35 33.70
CA GLU A 194 9.60 -14.90 32.42
C GLU A 194 8.81 -16.17 32.06
N ASP A 195 8.47 -16.36 30.81
CA ASP A 195 7.65 -17.48 30.28
C ASP A 195 6.25 -17.65 30.92
N SER A 196 5.85 -16.77 31.84
CA SER A 196 4.52 -16.80 32.43
C SER A 196 3.45 -16.40 31.41
N LEU A 197 2.28 -17.03 31.49
CA LEU A 197 1.16 -16.71 30.63
C LEU A 197 0.42 -15.46 31.12
N PHE A 198 0.09 -14.59 30.19
CA PHE A 198 -0.79 -13.44 30.38
C PHE A 198 -1.83 -13.35 29.27
N LEU A 199 -2.83 -12.51 29.44
CA LEU A 199 -3.91 -12.29 28.47
C LEU A 199 -3.75 -10.94 27.82
N MET A 200 -3.78 -10.90 26.50
CA MET A 200 -3.98 -9.71 25.69
C MET A 200 -5.40 -9.72 25.14
N SER A 201 -6.15 -8.67 25.38
CA SER A 201 -7.43 -8.41 24.74
C SER A 201 -7.32 -7.17 23.86
N PHE A 202 -7.96 -7.20 22.70
CA PHE A 202 -7.92 -6.07 21.76
C PHE A 202 -9.21 -6.00 20.95
N GLY A 203 -9.57 -4.79 20.56
CA GLY A 203 -10.80 -4.53 19.82
C GLY A 203 -11.05 -3.03 19.62
N PHE A 204 -12.06 -2.73 18.82
CA PHE A 204 -12.47 -1.34 18.63
C PHE A 204 -13.38 -0.92 19.78
N THR A 205 -13.17 0.30 20.28
CA THR A 205 -13.98 0.92 21.34
C THR A 205 -14.51 2.26 20.85
N GLY A 206 -15.71 2.62 21.29
CA GLY A 206 -16.24 3.96 21.11
C GLY A 206 -15.60 4.98 22.08
N GLY A 207 -16.10 6.22 22.04
CA GLY A 207 -15.61 7.29 22.93
C GLY A 207 -15.78 7.02 24.43
N ASP A 208 -16.57 6.02 24.83
CA ASP A 208 -16.69 5.54 26.21
C ASP A 208 -15.57 4.58 26.66
N GLY A 209 -14.68 4.20 25.74
CA GLY A 209 -13.53 3.32 25.97
C GLY A 209 -13.88 1.88 26.33
N ARG A 210 -15.15 1.46 26.19
CA ARG A 210 -15.59 0.11 26.50
C ARG A 210 -15.48 -0.81 25.29
N MET A 211 -14.77 -1.93 25.44
CA MET A 211 -14.74 -2.96 24.42
C MET A 211 -16.08 -3.71 24.37
N SER A 212 -16.64 -3.85 23.18
CA SER A 212 -17.81 -4.71 22.98
C SER A 212 -17.40 -6.19 23.06
N ILE A 213 -18.09 -6.97 23.87
CA ILE A 213 -17.81 -8.40 24.06
C ILE A 213 -17.82 -9.16 22.73
N ASN A 214 -18.67 -8.79 21.80
CA ASN A 214 -18.82 -9.47 20.52
C ASN A 214 -17.68 -9.16 19.52
N HIS A 215 -16.92 -8.10 19.75
CA HIS A 215 -15.86 -7.61 18.84
C HIS A 215 -14.48 -7.60 19.48
N THR A 216 -14.36 -8.14 20.71
CA THR A 216 -13.08 -8.28 21.40
C THR A 216 -12.43 -9.61 21.05
N ARG A 217 -11.17 -9.56 20.69
CA ARG A 217 -10.30 -10.71 20.48
C ARG A 217 -9.39 -10.91 21.67
N TYR A 218 -8.98 -12.16 21.89
CA TYR A 218 -8.18 -12.55 23.04
C TYR A 218 -7.01 -13.44 22.60
N LEU A 219 -5.81 -13.11 23.08
CA LEU A 219 -4.62 -13.92 22.90
C LEU A 219 -4.01 -14.29 24.25
N ARG A 220 -3.56 -15.53 24.39
CA ARG A 220 -2.70 -15.94 25.48
C ARG A 220 -1.27 -15.95 25.02
N LEU A 221 -0.47 -15.13 25.62
CA LEU A 221 0.94 -14.94 25.25
C LEU A 221 1.85 -15.34 26.42
N LYS A 222 3.08 -15.74 26.08
CA LYS A 222 4.16 -15.93 27.04
C LYS A 222 4.91 -14.63 27.24
N ALA A 223 5.19 -14.31 28.49
CA ALA A 223 5.91 -13.09 28.84
C ALA A 223 7.39 -13.19 28.47
N ALA A 224 7.88 -12.15 27.85
CA ALA A 224 9.27 -11.93 27.50
C ALA A 224 9.57 -10.42 27.55
N ALA A 225 10.85 -10.06 27.44
CA ALA A 225 11.27 -8.66 27.44
C ALA A 225 10.69 -7.87 26.25
N VAL A 226 10.59 -8.51 25.07
CA VAL A 226 9.98 -7.95 23.87
C VAL A 226 9.12 -9.02 23.20
N ILE A 227 7.87 -8.69 22.93
CA ILE A 227 6.91 -9.59 22.27
C ILE A 227 6.30 -8.88 21.08
N PRO A 228 6.69 -9.20 19.84
CA PRO A 228 6.05 -8.68 18.65
C PRO A 228 4.69 -9.37 18.45
N VAL A 229 3.66 -8.60 18.14
CA VAL A 229 2.31 -9.08 17.88
C VAL A 229 1.84 -8.51 16.56
N PHE A 230 1.45 -9.39 15.63
CA PHE A 230 0.78 -9.06 14.38
C PHE A 230 -0.59 -9.72 14.40
N GLU A 231 -1.64 -8.92 14.32
CA GLU A 231 -3.01 -9.41 14.44
C GLU A 231 -3.98 -8.74 13.49
N THR A 232 -5.11 -9.38 13.32
CA THR A 232 -6.20 -8.94 12.45
C THR A 232 -7.51 -8.85 13.25
N LEU A 233 -8.20 -7.72 13.09
CA LEU A 233 -9.53 -7.48 13.62
C LEU A 233 -10.55 -7.41 12.48
N PRO A 234 -11.70 -8.10 12.60
CA PRO A 234 -12.80 -7.86 11.69
C PRO A 234 -13.35 -6.44 11.89
N VAL A 235 -13.62 -5.78 10.81
CA VAL A 235 -14.23 -4.43 10.79
C VAL A 235 -15.66 -4.59 10.29
N ASP A 236 -16.62 -4.67 11.20
CA ASP A 236 -18.03 -4.66 10.85
C ASP A 236 -18.51 -3.23 10.54
N LEU A 237 -19.45 -3.10 9.61
CA LEU A 237 -20.14 -1.83 9.31
C LEU A 237 -20.90 -1.27 10.53
N ALA A 238 -21.34 -2.17 11.44
CA ALA A 238 -22.03 -1.82 12.68
C ALA A 238 -21.07 -1.41 13.80
N VAL A 239 -19.76 -1.70 13.69
CA VAL A 239 -18.76 -1.30 14.68
C VAL A 239 -18.15 0.01 14.22
N PRO A 240 -18.47 1.12 14.88
CA PRO A 240 -17.75 2.35 14.61
C PRO A 240 -16.30 2.16 15.04
N PRO A 241 -15.35 2.85 14.46
CA PRO A 241 -15.21 4.18 14.97
C PRO A 241 -15.66 5.20 13.94
N LEU A 242 -16.84 5.65 14.12
CA LEU A 242 -17.15 7.01 13.81
C LEU A 242 -16.22 7.89 14.64
N GLU A 243 -15.95 9.09 14.21
CA GLU A 243 -15.15 10.09 14.89
C GLU A 243 -15.04 9.87 16.41
N GLY A 244 -13.80 9.66 16.92
CA GLY A 244 -13.53 9.42 18.33
C GLY A 244 -13.51 7.96 18.80
N GLY A 245 -13.32 7.00 17.90
CA GLY A 245 -13.07 5.60 18.27
C GLY A 245 -11.60 5.30 18.52
N PHE A 246 -11.35 4.18 19.19
CA PHE A 246 -10.01 3.71 19.50
C PHE A 246 -9.86 2.22 19.14
N LEU A 247 -8.69 1.87 18.66
CA LEU A 247 -8.19 0.49 18.78
C LEU A 247 -7.60 0.36 20.18
N THR A 248 -8.26 -0.40 21.03
CA THR A 248 -7.85 -0.60 22.42
C THR A 248 -7.14 -1.93 22.57
N ILE A 249 -5.99 -1.92 23.21
CA ILE A 249 -5.24 -3.10 23.62
C ILE A 249 -5.11 -3.07 25.13
N GLU A 250 -5.45 -4.17 25.79
CA GLU A 250 -5.38 -4.30 27.23
C GLU A 250 -4.67 -5.61 27.60
N LEU A 251 -3.68 -5.51 28.48
CA LEU A 251 -2.91 -6.65 28.99
C LEU A 251 -3.34 -6.93 30.43
N ARG A 252 -3.62 -8.20 30.74
CA ARG A 252 -4.01 -8.66 32.07
C ARG A 252 -3.22 -9.87 32.53
N THR A 253 -2.97 -9.93 33.84
CA THR A 253 -2.45 -11.13 34.48
C THR A 253 -3.44 -12.28 34.38
N LYS A 254 -3.00 -13.51 34.67
CA LYS A 254 -3.90 -14.67 34.78
C LYS A 254 -4.99 -14.53 35.87
N ASN A 255 -4.78 -13.64 36.86
CA ASN A 255 -5.74 -13.37 37.92
C ASN A 255 -6.76 -12.29 37.51
N GLY A 256 -6.59 -11.66 36.34
CA GLY A 256 -7.48 -10.62 35.84
C GLY A 256 -7.03 -9.18 36.18
N ASP A 257 -5.90 -8.99 36.87
CA ASP A 257 -5.38 -7.67 37.16
C ASP A 257 -4.84 -7.03 35.89
N GLU A 258 -5.13 -5.75 35.70
CA GLU A 258 -4.64 -4.97 34.55
C GLU A 258 -3.12 -4.73 34.69
N ILE A 259 -2.35 -5.07 33.67
CA ILE A 259 -0.94 -4.78 33.55
C ILE A 259 -0.73 -3.39 32.93
N THR A 260 -1.32 -3.20 31.76
CA THR A 260 -1.27 -1.92 31.01
C THR A 260 -2.38 -1.91 29.95
N ARG A 261 -2.73 -0.70 29.50
CA ARG A 261 -3.73 -0.47 28.46
C ARG A 261 -3.26 0.63 27.51
N LEU A 262 -3.55 0.47 26.23
CA LEU A 262 -3.36 1.47 25.20
C LEU A 262 -4.69 1.72 24.47
N ASN A 263 -5.05 2.98 24.31
CA ASN A 263 -6.14 3.42 23.44
C ASN A 263 -5.50 4.21 22.29
N TYR A 264 -5.46 3.60 21.12
CA TYR A 264 -4.91 4.22 19.92
C TYR A 264 -6.04 4.82 19.10
N PRO A 265 -6.06 6.14 18.84
CA PRO A 265 -7.14 6.77 18.10
C PRO A 265 -7.15 6.22 16.66
N VAL A 266 -8.29 5.74 16.24
CA VAL A 266 -8.53 5.30 14.86
C VAL A 266 -9.77 5.96 14.34
N SER A 267 -9.75 6.37 13.10
CA SER A 267 -10.92 6.84 12.41
C SER A 267 -11.23 5.91 11.24
N ARG A 268 -12.50 5.82 10.90
CA ARG A 268 -12.93 5.16 9.70
C ARG A 268 -13.34 6.24 8.72
N TRP A 269 -12.69 6.24 7.55
CA TRP A 269 -13.14 7.14 6.51
C TRP A 269 -14.58 6.75 6.14
N ARG A 270 -15.52 7.65 6.27
CA ARG A 270 -16.82 7.49 5.63
C ARG A 270 -16.75 8.32 4.36
N PRO A 271 -17.15 7.77 3.21
CA PRO A 271 -17.61 8.65 2.17
C PRO A 271 -18.72 9.46 2.83
N ASP A 272 -18.45 10.74 2.97
CA ASP A 272 -19.46 11.66 3.50
C ASP A 272 -20.66 11.49 2.57
N THR A 273 -21.70 10.83 3.04
CA THR A 273 -22.98 10.78 2.32
C THR A 273 -23.60 12.17 2.27
N SER A 274 -22.99 13.12 2.99
CA SER A 274 -23.21 14.55 2.92
C SER A 274 -22.09 15.28 2.15
N LEU A 275 -21.15 14.60 1.45
CA LEU A 275 -20.48 15.30 0.36
C LEU A 275 -21.61 15.74 -0.57
N PRO A 276 -21.93 17.04 -0.58
CA PRO A 276 -22.78 17.54 -1.63
C PRO A 276 -21.97 17.32 -2.91
N LEU A 277 -22.18 16.15 -3.56
CA LEU A 277 -21.82 15.98 -4.96
C LEU A 277 -22.38 17.13 -5.80
N SER A 278 -23.27 17.96 -5.22
CA SER A 278 -23.86 19.14 -5.78
C SER A 278 -23.01 20.41 -5.70
N ASP A 279 -22.01 20.51 -4.81
CA ASP A 279 -21.27 21.75 -4.59
C ASP A 279 -19.82 21.72 -5.12
N VAL A 280 -19.30 20.57 -5.54
CA VAL A 280 -18.08 20.52 -6.34
C VAL A 280 -18.48 20.84 -7.78
N PRO A 281 -17.93 21.90 -8.38
CA PRO A 281 -18.22 22.15 -9.79
C PRO A 281 -17.73 20.92 -10.56
N LEU A 282 -18.69 20.16 -11.09
CA LEU A 282 -18.41 19.06 -12.00
C LEU A 282 -17.56 19.64 -13.12
N LEU A 283 -16.38 19.09 -13.33
CA LEU A 283 -15.49 19.49 -14.42
C LEU A 283 -16.06 19.12 -15.78
N ASN A 284 -17.22 18.45 -15.78
CA ASN A 284 -18.03 18.04 -16.92
C ASN A 284 -17.35 17.09 -17.93
N PHE A 285 -16.16 16.57 -17.65
CA PHE A 285 -15.54 15.60 -18.55
C PHE A 285 -16.23 14.23 -18.53
N ALA A 286 -16.93 13.90 -17.42
CA ALA A 286 -17.75 12.71 -17.31
C ALA A 286 -19.19 12.89 -17.87
N SER A 287 -19.57 14.11 -18.28
CA SER A 287 -20.95 14.42 -18.71
C SER A 287 -21.42 13.59 -19.90
N ASN A 288 -20.51 13.20 -20.79
CA ASN A 288 -20.84 12.45 -22.04
C ASN A 288 -21.24 10.99 -21.79
N TRP A 289 -21.07 10.47 -20.57
CA TRP A 289 -21.50 9.13 -20.24
C TRP A 289 -23.02 9.07 -20.12
N THR A 290 -23.67 8.29 -21.00
CA THR A 290 -25.13 8.09 -21.03
C THR A 290 -25.54 6.67 -20.67
N ASP A 291 -24.62 5.71 -20.79
CA ASP A 291 -24.87 4.30 -20.50
C ASP A 291 -24.25 3.95 -19.13
N ILE A 292 -25.12 3.71 -18.17
CA ILE A 292 -24.74 3.41 -16.79
C ILE A 292 -23.89 2.14 -16.66
N ARG A 293 -24.14 1.12 -17.51
CA ARG A 293 -23.39 -0.14 -17.46
C ARG A 293 -21.97 0.05 -17.98
N LYS A 294 -21.81 0.85 -19.03
CA LYS A 294 -20.50 1.17 -19.60
C LYS A 294 -19.71 2.04 -18.64
N LEU A 295 -20.35 3.02 -18.01
CA LEU A 295 -19.71 3.86 -17.01
C LEU A 295 -19.28 3.04 -15.79
N TYR A 296 -20.16 2.18 -15.28
CA TYR A 296 -19.82 1.29 -14.17
C TYR A 296 -18.63 0.39 -14.52
N ARG A 297 -18.64 -0.23 -15.70
CA ARG A 297 -17.53 -1.03 -16.20
C ARG A 297 -16.22 -0.22 -16.25
N HIS A 298 -16.29 1.00 -16.79
CA HIS A 298 -15.13 1.89 -16.84
C HIS A 298 -14.60 2.24 -15.43
N LEU A 299 -15.48 2.36 -14.43
CA LEU A 299 -15.08 2.57 -13.05
C LEU A 299 -14.40 1.32 -12.44
N GLU A 300 -14.83 0.11 -12.85
CA GLU A 300 -14.14 -1.13 -12.45
C GLU A 300 -12.68 -1.15 -12.95
N ASP A 301 -12.40 -0.59 -14.12
CA ASP A 301 -11.04 -0.49 -14.66
C ASP A 301 -10.10 0.39 -13.80
N HIS A 302 -10.64 1.19 -12.86
CA HIS A 302 -9.83 1.99 -11.91
C HIS A 302 -9.40 1.23 -10.66
N LEU A 303 -9.90 0.00 -10.46
CA LEU A 303 -9.54 -0.83 -9.29
C LEU A 303 -8.02 -0.94 -9.03
N PRO A 304 -7.17 -1.10 -10.06
CA PRO A 304 -5.73 -1.19 -9.86
C PRO A 304 -5.09 0.06 -9.26
N LEU A 305 -5.69 1.24 -9.44
CA LEU A 305 -5.13 2.53 -9.01
C LEU A 305 -5.36 2.87 -7.54
N GLY A 306 -6.14 2.10 -6.82
CA GLY A 306 -6.47 2.36 -5.43
C GLY A 306 -6.08 1.23 -4.49
N THR A 307 -6.28 1.45 -3.19
CA THR A 307 -6.27 0.34 -2.24
C THR A 307 -7.48 -0.53 -2.53
N SER A 308 -7.27 -1.80 -2.78
CA SER A 308 -8.28 -2.75 -3.26
C SER A 308 -9.55 -2.79 -2.40
N SER A 309 -9.45 -2.52 -1.10
CA SER A 309 -10.59 -2.47 -0.20
C SER A 309 -11.45 -1.22 -0.36
N GLN A 310 -10.85 -0.04 -0.58
CA GLN A 310 -11.59 1.23 -0.73
C GLN A 310 -12.40 1.27 -2.02
N GLN A 311 -11.79 0.88 -3.13
CA GLN A 311 -12.45 0.95 -4.42
C GLN A 311 -13.55 -0.08 -4.57
N ASN A 312 -13.31 -1.32 -4.16
CA ASN A 312 -14.31 -2.38 -4.22
C ASN A 312 -15.62 -2.05 -3.49
N THR A 313 -15.56 -1.26 -2.44
CA THR A 313 -16.78 -0.88 -1.75
C THR A 313 -17.44 0.36 -2.34
N ILE A 314 -16.68 1.35 -2.82
CA ILE A 314 -17.30 2.46 -3.55
C ILE A 314 -18.01 1.90 -4.78
N LEU A 315 -17.38 1.02 -5.53
CA LEU A 315 -17.98 0.37 -6.69
C LEU A 315 -19.23 -0.45 -6.33
N ARG A 316 -19.22 -1.15 -5.20
CA ARG A 316 -20.40 -1.88 -4.72
C ARG A 316 -21.54 -0.92 -4.41
N VAL A 317 -21.28 0.19 -3.69
CA VAL A 317 -22.29 1.21 -3.39
C VAL A 317 -22.82 1.85 -4.68
N LEU A 318 -21.96 2.19 -5.63
CA LEU A 318 -22.36 2.74 -6.92
C LEU A 318 -23.23 1.75 -7.71
N LYS A 319 -22.92 0.46 -7.64
CA LYS A 319 -23.71 -0.61 -8.26
C LYS A 319 -25.08 -0.76 -7.62
N GLU A 320 -25.15 -0.71 -6.30
CA GLU A 320 -26.41 -0.83 -5.55
C GLU A 320 -27.32 0.39 -5.74
N THR A 321 -26.75 1.60 -5.75
CA THR A 321 -27.51 2.83 -5.97
C THR A 321 -27.99 2.96 -7.41
N ASN A 322 -27.27 2.41 -8.38
CA ASN A 322 -27.56 2.46 -9.81
C ASN A 322 -27.87 3.88 -10.31
N ASP A 323 -27.11 4.87 -9.82
CA ASP A 323 -27.25 6.30 -10.12
C ASP A 323 -26.09 6.76 -10.99
N ILE A 324 -26.41 7.17 -12.24
CA ILE A 324 -25.40 7.59 -13.21
C ILE A 324 -24.70 8.90 -12.83
N ASP A 325 -25.42 9.82 -12.19
CA ASP A 325 -24.84 11.12 -11.82
C ASP A 325 -23.90 10.96 -10.62
N MET A 326 -24.21 10.05 -9.70
CA MET A 326 -23.30 9.66 -8.63
C MET A 326 -22.03 8.99 -9.19
N MET A 327 -22.15 8.13 -10.20
CA MET A 327 -21.00 7.50 -10.85
C MET A 327 -20.13 8.51 -11.58
N LYS A 328 -20.72 9.49 -12.28
CA LYS A 328 -19.99 10.59 -12.92
C LYS A 328 -19.23 11.44 -11.90
N GLY A 329 -19.92 11.82 -10.81
CA GLY A 329 -19.31 12.58 -9.71
C GLY A 329 -18.14 11.83 -9.08
N PHE A 330 -18.27 10.52 -8.90
CA PHE A 330 -17.18 9.68 -8.42
C PHE A 330 -15.99 9.68 -9.38
N LEU A 331 -16.21 9.50 -10.69
CA LEU A 331 -15.14 9.51 -11.68
C LEU A 331 -14.38 10.84 -11.67
N GLU A 332 -15.10 11.96 -11.67
CA GLU A 332 -14.48 13.28 -11.63
C GLU A 332 -13.71 13.53 -10.36
N GLN A 333 -14.31 13.21 -9.19
CA GLN A 333 -13.67 13.39 -7.90
C GLN A 333 -12.43 12.50 -7.73
N PHE A 334 -12.49 11.26 -8.23
CA PHE A 334 -11.34 10.36 -8.22
C PHE A 334 -10.14 11.00 -8.92
N TRP A 335 -10.34 11.55 -10.12
CA TRP A 335 -9.25 12.15 -10.89
C TRP A 335 -8.83 13.54 -10.38
N VAL A 336 -9.76 14.30 -9.80
CA VAL A 336 -9.39 15.54 -9.08
C VAL A 336 -8.46 15.23 -7.92
N ASN A 337 -8.73 14.17 -7.17
CA ASN A 337 -7.86 13.77 -6.06
C ASN A 337 -6.51 13.22 -6.55
N LYS A 338 -6.49 12.51 -7.68
CA LYS A 338 -5.26 11.93 -8.24
C LYS A 338 -4.39 12.96 -8.96
N ASN A 339 -5.00 13.89 -9.68
CA ASN A 339 -4.29 14.94 -10.41
C ASN A 339 -5.10 16.25 -10.39
N PRO A 340 -4.98 17.06 -9.34
CA PRO A 340 -5.72 18.32 -9.19
C PRO A 340 -5.47 19.32 -10.32
N ASN A 341 -4.27 19.28 -10.93
CA ASN A 341 -3.87 20.25 -11.96
C ASN A 341 -4.54 19.99 -13.32
N ASN A 342 -4.75 18.74 -13.69
CA ASN A 342 -5.36 18.38 -14.95
C ASN A 342 -6.07 17.01 -14.90
N PRO A 343 -7.16 16.92 -14.14
CA PRO A 343 -7.85 15.65 -13.89
C PRO A 343 -8.41 15.01 -15.15
N GLN A 344 -8.96 15.80 -16.07
CA GLN A 344 -9.49 15.28 -17.34
C GLN A 344 -8.39 14.61 -18.17
N LYS A 345 -7.24 15.26 -18.32
CA LYS A 345 -6.14 14.71 -19.12
C LYS A 345 -5.56 13.46 -18.49
N ALA A 346 -5.46 13.43 -17.16
CA ALA A 346 -5.03 12.25 -16.40
C ALA A 346 -5.99 11.07 -16.64
N TRP A 347 -7.28 11.32 -16.57
CA TRP A 347 -8.30 10.32 -16.89
C TRP A 347 -8.21 9.81 -18.33
N GLU A 348 -8.11 10.72 -19.33
CA GLU A 348 -8.00 10.35 -20.76
C GLU A 348 -6.80 9.44 -21.02
N ASN A 349 -5.67 9.73 -20.38
CA ASN A 349 -4.46 8.92 -20.55
C ASN A 349 -4.60 7.56 -19.89
N TYR A 350 -5.16 7.51 -18.68
CA TYR A 350 -5.41 6.21 -18.04
C TYR A 350 -6.41 5.37 -18.84
N ALA A 351 -7.46 5.96 -19.35
CA ALA A 351 -8.40 5.28 -20.24
C ALA A 351 -7.69 4.74 -21.51
N HIS A 352 -6.68 5.45 -22.00
CA HIS A 352 -5.84 4.97 -23.08
C HIS A 352 -5.00 3.75 -22.68
N GLU A 353 -4.40 3.77 -21.47
CA GLU A 353 -3.64 2.62 -20.94
C GLU A 353 -4.55 1.39 -20.74
N VAL A 354 -5.79 1.59 -20.28
CA VAL A 354 -6.77 0.49 -20.21
C VAL A 354 -7.01 -0.10 -21.60
N MET A 355 -7.16 0.73 -22.63
CA MET A 355 -7.30 0.22 -24.02
C MET A 355 -6.05 -0.54 -24.48
N VAL A 356 -4.85 -0.11 -24.11
CA VAL A 356 -3.61 -0.81 -24.42
C VAL A 356 -3.59 -2.17 -23.71
N VAL A 357 -3.94 -2.22 -22.43
CA VAL A 357 -4.05 -3.44 -21.64
C VAL A 357 -5.10 -4.39 -22.22
N ASP A 358 -6.25 -3.88 -22.64
CA ASP A 358 -7.28 -4.67 -23.32
C ASP A 358 -6.79 -5.25 -24.64
N SER A 359 -6.00 -4.51 -25.40
CA SER A 359 -5.39 -4.99 -26.63
C SER A 359 -4.34 -6.09 -26.39
N ILE A 360 -3.57 -6.00 -25.32
CA ILE A 360 -2.48 -6.96 -25.01
C ILE A 360 -3.01 -8.21 -24.33
N PHE A 361 -3.86 -8.05 -23.32
CA PHE A 361 -4.26 -9.13 -22.40
C PHE A 361 -5.74 -9.53 -22.56
N GLY A 362 -6.55 -8.81 -23.35
CA GLY A 362 -7.98 -9.04 -23.46
C GLY A 362 -8.35 -10.31 -24.25
N GLY A 363 -7.40 -10.92 -24.96
CA GLY A 363 -7.65 -12.11 -25.79
C GLY A 363 -8.22 -13.30 -25.04
N CYS A 364 -7.98 -13.39 -23.75
CA CYS A 364 -8.39 -14.51 -22.91
C CYS A 364 -9.66 -14.27 -22.08
N ARG A 365 -10.13 -13.01 -21.92
CA ARG A 365 -11.31 -12.67 -21.11
C ARG A 365 -12.22 -11.65 -21.80
N SER A 366 -12.92 -12.11 -22.83
CA SER A 366 -14.00 -11.33 -23.46
C SER A 366 -13.62 -9.91 -23.94
N GLY A 367 -12.34 -9.69 -24.22
CA GLY A 367 -11.81 -8.40 -24.67
C GLY A 367 -11.47 -7.39 -23.56
N HIS A 368 -11.56 -7.80 -22.29
CA HIS A 368 -11.24 -6.94 -21.15
C HIS A 368 -9.92 -7.37 -20.48
N GLY A 369 -8.82 -6.77 -20.92
CA GLY A 369 -7.48 -7.05 -20.39
C GLY A 369 -7.32 -6.63 -18.94
N ALA A 370 -7.99 -5.57 -18.51
CA ALA A 370 -8.01 -5.10 -17.13
C ALA A 370 -8.54 -6.14 -16.11
N ASP A 371 -9.35 -7.12 -16.57
CA ASP A 371 -9.87 -8.22 -15.76
C ASP A 371 -8.88 -9.38 -15.61
N THR A 372 -7.76 -9.34 -16.31
CA THR A 372 -6.71 -10.35 -16.20
C THR A 372 -5.74 -9.98 -15.10
N ASP A 373 -5.11 -10.98 -14.50
CA ASP A 373 -4.10 -10.73 -13.47
C ASP A 373 -2.91 -9.94 -14.02
N GLN A 374 -2.50 -10.21 -15.27
CA GLN A 374 -1.43 -9.44 -15.92
C GLN A 374 -1.86 -7.97 -16.17
N GLY A 375 -3.10 -7.75 -16.61
CA GLY A 375 -3.64 -6.41 -16.81
C GLY A 375 -3.76 -5.63 -15.51
N TYR A 376 -4.22 -6.28 -14.44
CA TYR A 376 -4.26 -5.70 -13.09
C TYR A 376 -2.88 -5.25 -12.64
N VAL A 377 -1.88 -6.13 -12.74
CA VAL A 377 -0.50 -5.80 -12.33
C VAL A 377 0.08 -4.68 -13.20
N TYR A 378 -0.17 -4.72 -14.52
CA TYR A 378 0.29 -3.67 -15.43
C TYR A 378 -0.32 -2.30 -15.11
N LEU A 379 -1.63 -2.23 -14.88
CA LEU A 379 -2.32 -0.97 -14.55
C LEU A 379 -1.92 -0.42 -13.17
N LYS A 380 -1.59 -1.32 -12.22
CA LYS A 380 -1.21 -0.93 -10.85
C LYS A 380 0.24 -0.52 -10.71
N TYR A 381 1.15 -1.24 -11.34
CA TYR A 381 2.60 -1.08 -11.15
C TYR A 381 3.33 -0.59 -12.40
N GLY A 382 2.60 -0.40 -13.48
CA GLY A 382 3.16 -0.02 -14.77
C GLY A 382 3.79 -1.20 -15.51
N ARG A 383 4.51 -0.88 -16.59
CA ARG A 383 5.22 -1.88 -17.39
C ARG A 383 6.40 -2.46 -16.61
N PRO A 384 6.57 -3.80 -16.57
CA PRO A 384 7.74 -4.41 -15.94
C PRO A 384 9.03 -4.03 -16.69
N ASN A 385 10.13 -3.95 -15.95
CA ASN A 385 11.46 -3.67 -16.52
C ASN A 385 11.99 -4.86 -17.31
N THR A 386 11.73 -6.08 -16.84
CA THR A 386 12.15 -7.33 -17.49
C THR A 386 11.01 -8.34 -17.46
N ILE A 387 10.81 -9.03 -18.58
CA ILE A 387 9.87 -10.16 -18.70
C ILE A 387 10.67 -11.37 -19.11
N VAL A 388 10.62 -12.42 -18.30
CA VAL A 388 11.13 -13.74 -18.65
C VAL A 388 9.94 -14.65 -18.97
N SER A 389 9.82 -15.07 -20.22
CA SER A 389 8.68 -15.89 -20.68
C SER A 389 9.16 -17.32 -21.00
N ARG A 390 8.42 -18.30 -20.48
CA ARG A 390 8.66 -19.73 -20.69
C ARG A 390 7.33 -20.44 -20.99
N LEU A 391 6.79 -20.18 -22.17
CA LEU A 391 5.44 -20.64 -22.55
C LEU A 391 5.43 -22.04 -23.16
N TYR A 392 6.56 -22.56 -23.59
CA TYR A 392 6.65 -23.79 -24.40
C TYR A 392 7.48 -24.92 -23.75
N GLY A 393 7.58 -24.93 -22.43
CA GLY A 393 8.26 -26.02 -21.70
C GLY A 393 7.39 -27.27 -21.55
N THR A 394 8.01 -28.45 -21.37
CA THR A 394 7.30 -29.71 -21.06
C THR A 394 7.26 -30.00 -19.56
N ASP A 395 8.26 -29.55 -18.83
CA ASP A 395 8.52 -29.92 -17.45
C ASP A 395 7.71 -29.05 -16.44
N TYR A 396 7.34 -27.83 -16.85
CA TYR A 396 6.60 -26.85 -16.05
C TYR A 396 5.34 -26.40 -16.78
N TYR A 397 4.37 -25.90 -16.03
CA TYR A 397 3.29 -25.11 -16.65
C TYR A 397 3.89 -23.91 -17.39
N PRO A 398 3.27 -23.44 -18.48
CA PRO A 398 3.66 -22.18 -19.10
C PRO A 398 3.67 -21.06 -18.09
N TYR A 399 4.73 -20.25 -18.02
CA TYR A 399 4.84 -19.17 -17.03
C TYR A 399 5.59 -17.96 -17.58
N GLU A 400 5.35 -16.83 -16.93
CA GLU A 400 6.09 -15.58 -17.10
C GLU A 400 6.49 -15.02 -15.75
N ILE A 401 7.70 -14.44 -15.68
CA ILE A 401 8.20 -13.69 -14.55
C ILE A 401 8.34 -12.24 -14.97
N TRP A 402 7.64 -11.36 -14.29
CA TRP A 402 7.76 -9.91 -14.46
C TRP A 402 8.61 -9.36 -13.35
N HIS A 403 9.66 -8.62 -13.69
CA HIS A 403 10.57 -8.03 -12.75
C HIS A 403 10.50 -6.51 -12.81
N TYR A 404 10.27 -5.90 -11.65
CA TYR A 404 10.24 -4.48 -11.40
C TYR A 404 11.49 -4.09 -10.60
N HIS A 405 12.40 -3.32 -11.19
CA HIS A 405 13.60 -2.87 -10.49
C HIS A 405 13.27 -1.88 -9.39
N HIS A 406 12.34 -0.96 -9.65
CA HIS A 406 11.81 0.00 -8.67
C HIS A 406 10.32 0.20 -8.93
N THR A 407 9.51 0.14 -7.90
CA THR A 407 8.07 0.45 -7.96
C THR A 407 7.52 0.76 -6.57
N VAL A 408 6.68 1.80 -6.45
CA VAL A 408 5.94 2.18 -5.23
C VAL A 408 6.84 2.22 -3.98
N GLY A 409 8.02 2.85 -4.07
CA GLY A 409 8.98 2.92 -2.96
C GLY A 409 9.69 1.60 -2.62
N LEU A 410 9.45 0.54 -3.39
CA LEU A 410 10.06 -0.77 -3.22
C LEU A 410 10.94 -1.09 -4.44
N SER A 411 12.05 -1.77 -4.21
CA SER A 411 12.95 -2.21 -5.27
C SER A 411 12.97 -3.72 -5.41
N ASN A 412 13.31 -4.17 -6.62
CA ASN A 412 13.59 -5.57 -6.91
C ASN A 412 12.40 -6.50 -6.61
N ARG A 413 11.20 -6.16 -7.14
CA ARG A 413 9.96 -6.93 -6.94
C ARG A 413 9.59 -7.72 -8.18
N ARG A 414 8.94 -8.86 -7.97
CA ARG A 414 8.65 -9.82 -9.02
C ARG A 414 7.24 -10.35 -8.91
N PHE A 415 6.68 -10.66 -10.08
CA PHE A 415 5.42 -11.38 -10.22
C PHE A 415 5.65 -12.60 -11.08
N LEU A 416 5.15 -13.73 -10.65
CA LEU A 416 5.14 -14.97 -11.39
C LEU A 416 3.72 -15.28 -11.81
N PHE A 417 3.52 -15.35 -13.10
CA PHE A 417 2.25 -15.75 -13.72
C PHE A 417 2.40 -17.13 -14.34
N PHE A 418 1.34 -17.93 -14.33
CA PHE A 418 1.33 -19.24 -14.96
C PHE A 418 0.00 -19.53 -15.64
N ALA A 419 -0.01 -20.46 -16.60
CA ALA A 419 -1.22 -20.96 -17.22
C ALA A 419 -1.65 -22.28 -16.58
N PRO A 420 -2.65 -22.28 -15.66
CA PRO A 420 -3.14 -23.53 -15.04
C PRO A 420 -3.81 -24.47 -16.05
N HIS A 421 -4.27 -23.90 -17.16
CA HIS A 421 -4.85 -24.62 -18.28
C HIS A 421 -3.97 -24.43 -19.51
N VAL A 422 -3.27 -25.47 -19.93
CA VAL A 422 -2.30 -25.45 -21.05
C VAL A 422 -2.91 -24.94 -22.38
N VAL A 423 -4.23 -24.91 -22.49
CA VAL A 423 -4.97 -24.44 -23.68
C VAL A 423 -5.38 -22.97 -23.54
N SER A 424 -5.27 -22.38 -22.35
CA SER A 424 -5.64 -20.98 -22.10
C SER A 424 -4.43 -20.07 -22.31
N GLU A 425 -4.61 -19.03 -23.10
CA GLU A 425 -3.61 -17.95 -23.25
C GLU A 425 -3.58 -17.02 -22.03
N CYS A 426 -4.50 -17.18 -21.06
CA CYS A 426 -4.53 -16.41 -19.82
C CYS A 426 -3.51 -16.94 -18.83
N LEU A 427 -2.66 -16.04 -18.36
CA LEU A 427 -1.76 -16.29 -17.25
C LEU A 427 -2.36 -15.70 -15.97
N GLU A 428 -2.38 -16.50 -14.91
CA GLU A 428 -2.88 -16.11 -13.58
C GLU A 428 -1.69 -15.89 -12.64
N ILE A 429 -1.81 -14.99 -11.66
CA ILE A 429 -0.77 -14.79 -10.65
C ILE A 429 -0.64 -16.05 -9.82
N LEU A 430 0.54 -16.64 -9.82
CA LEU A 430 0.88 -17.78 -8.97
C LEU A 430 1.60 -17.35 -7.70
N HIS A 431 2.51 -16.38 -7.82
CA HIS A 431 3.35 -15.91 -6.73
C HIS A 431 3.85 -14.49 -6.98
N SER A 432 4.04 -13.72 -5.91
CA SER A 432 4.74 -12.44 -5.94
C SER A 432 5.50 -12.21 -4.64
N ASP A 433 6.63 -11.51 -4.72
CA ASP A 433 7.34 -10.96 -3.57
C ASP A 433 6.93 -9.49 -3.27
N MET A 434 5.93 -8.97 -4.01
CA MET A 434 5.35 -7.66 -3.78
C MET A 434 4.47 -7.68 -2.52
N PRO A 435 4.71 -6.80 -1.52
CA PRO A 435 3.84 -6.69 -0.35
C PRO A 435 2.38 -6.40 -0.76
N GLY A 436 1.46 -7.14 -0.16
CA GLY A 436 0.02 -6.99 -0.44
C GLY A 436 -0.51 -7.78 -1.62
N GLU A 437 0.35 -8.45 -2.39
CA GLU A 437 -0.02 -9.33 -3.49
C GLU A 437 0.02 -10.81 -3.09
N ILE A 438 -0.48 -11.68 -3.97
CA ILE A 438 -0.58 -13.12 -3.71
C ILE A 438 0.81 -13.70 -3.48
N ARG A 439 1.02 -14.29 -2.31
CA ARG A 439 2.23 -15.02 -1.97
C ARG A 439 1.93 -16.50 -1.81
N ASN A 440 2.51 -17.30 -2.65
CA ASN A 440 2.45 -18.76 -2.59
C ASN A 440 3.88 -19.31 -2.41
N GLU A 441 4.19 -19.86 -1.26
CA GLU A 441 5.55 -20.39 -0.99
C GLU A 441 5.80 -21.72 -1.71
N ASP A 442 4.74 -22.45 -2.08
CA ASP A 442 4.79 -23.73 -2.77
C ASP A 442 4.70 -23.58 -4.31
N TRP A 443 4.95 -22.37 -4.84
CA TRP A 443 4.78 -22.06 -6.26
C TRP A 443 5.60 -22.95 -7.20
N ILE A 444 6.79 -23.40 -6.77
CA ILE A 444 7.65 -24.32 -7.54
C ILE A 444 6.96 -25.67 -7.72
N GLU A 445 6.39 -26.20 -6.63
CA GLU A 445 5.66 -27.47 -6.65
C GLU A 445 4.40 -27.36 -7.55
N VAL A 446 3.73 -26.21 -7.53
CA VAL A 446 2.60 -25.96 -8.42
C VAL A 446 3.05 -25.96 -9.88
N LEU A 447 4.14 -25.28 -10.24
CA LEU A 447 4.67 -25.29 -11.60
C LEU A 447 5.07 -26.72 -12.07
N LYS A 448 5.71 -27.50 -11.20
CA LYS A 448 6.15 -28.88 -11.45
C LYS A 448 4.99 -29.87 -11.52
N SER A 449 3.84 -29.55 -10.96
CA SER A 449 2.70 -30.49 -10.90
C SER A 449 2.14 -30.88 -12.28
N ARG A 450 2.59 -30.21 -13.34
CA ARG A 450 2.32 -30.63 -14.73
C ARG A 450 2.83 -32.03 -15.05
N GLU A 451 4.03 -32.41 -14.58
CA GLU A 451 4.58 -33.74 -14.74
C GLU A 451 3.69 -34.82 -14.13
N ASN A 452 3.08 -34.53 -12.97
CA ASN A 452 2.24 -35.51 -12.25
C ASN A 452 0.87 -35.76 -12.93
N ARG A 453 0.40 -34.86 -13.77
CA ARG A 453 -0.88 -35.01 -14.51
C ARG A 453 -0.74 -35.81 -15.82
N LEU A 454 0.43 -35.72 -16.42
CA LEU A 454 0.79 -36.66 -17.49
C LEU A 454 1.32 -37.90 -16.77
N GLN A 455 0.52 -38.93 -16.58
CA GLN A 455 0.99 -40.25 -16.12
C GLN A 455 2.02 -40.78 -17.14
N VAL A 456 3.23 -40.29 -17.02
CA VAL A 456 4.37 -40.80 -17.79
C VAL A 456 4.76 -42.08 -17.10
N THR A 457 4.44 -43.19 -17.71
CA THR A 457 4.92 -44.50 -17.29
C THR A 457 6.44 -44.52 -17.30
N GLU A 458 7.05 -45.12 -16.27
CA GLU A 458 8.53 -45.30 -16.12
C GLU A 458 9.26 -45.72 -17.41
N SER A 459 8.56 -46.39 -18.33
CA SER A 459 9.06 -46.77 -19.63
C SER A 459 9.24 -45.62 -20.64
N GLN A 460 8.64 -44.46 -20.39
CA GLN A 460 8.77 -43.26 -21.23
C GLN A 460 9.89 -42.34 -20.73
N LEU A 461 10.19 -42.35 -19.45
CA LEU A 461 11.31 -41.64 -18.85
C LEU A 461 12.68 -42.10 -19.41
N ASN A 462 12.79 -43.36 -19.73
CA ASN A 462 14.02 -43.92 -20.31
C ASN A 462 14.22 -43.62 -21.82
N ARG A 463 13.28 -42.96 -22.48
CA ARG A 463 13.37 -42.55 -23.89
C ARG A 463 13.70 -41.07 -24.09
N LEU A 464 13.71 -40.26 -23.03
CA LEU A 464 14.13 -38.87 -23.09
C LEU A 464 15.66 -38.84 -23.21
N ASN A 465 16.13 -38.45 -24.36
CA ASN A 465 17.54 -38.38 -24.72
C ASN A 465 18.33 -37.53 -23.75
N PRO A 466 19.49 -37.95 -23.21
CA PRO A 466 20.34 -37.16 -22.33
C PRO A 466 20.93 -35.89 -22.97
N ARG A 467 20.64 -35.66 -24.27
CA ARG A 467 21.20 -34.53 -25.03
C ARG A 467 20.45 -33.19 -24.89
N ASP A 468 19.24 -33.18 -24.32
CA ASP A 468 18.46 -31.95 -24.11
C ASP A 468 18.74 -31.27 -22.75
N THR A 469 19.77 -31.71 -22.04
CA THR A 469 20.19 -31.17 -20.74
C THR A 469 21.02 -29.87 -20.81
N HIS A 470 21.08 -29.21 -21.96
CA HIS A 470 21.78 -27.94 -22.09
C HIS A 470 20.78 -26.79 -21.92
N SER A 471 20.89 -26.12 -20.77
CA SER A 471 20.16 -24.95 -20.26
C SER A 471 18.78 -25.21 -19.62
N ARG A 472 18.70 -26.08 -18.64
CA ARG A 472 17.61 -26.02 -17.64
C ARG A 472 17.93 -24.91 -16.63
N GLU A 473 17.60 -23.67 -16.97
CA GLU A 473 17.49 -22.64 -15.98
C GLU A 473 16.28 -23.00 -15.11
N GLU A 474 16.51 -23.33 -13.85
CA GLU A 474 15.43 -23.62 -12.91
C GLU A 474 14.55 -22.39 -12.75
N PRO A 475 13.20 -22.51 -12.70
CA PRO A 475 12.31 -21.37 -12.51
C PRO A 475 12.65 -20.53 -11.29
N GLU A 476 13.19 -21.15 -10.24
CA GLU A 476 13.64 -20.49 -9.02
C GLU A 476 14.84 -19.57 -9.29
N GLU A 477 15.82 -20.01 -10.06
CA GLU A 477 16.96 -19.17 -10.45
C GLU A 477 16.51 -17.98 -11.30
N LEU A 478 15.60 -18.21 -12.25
CA LEU A 478 15.03 -17.15 -13.08
C LEU A 478 14.17 -16.16 -12.28
N PHE A 479 13.49 -16.63 -11.24
CA PHE A 479 12.70 -15.74 -10.39
C PHE A 479 13.59 -14.79 -9.60
N TYR A 480 14.67 -15.28 -8.99
CA TYR A 480 15.57 -14.45 -8.18
C TYR A 480 16.63 -13.71 -9.00
N SER A 481 16.95 -14.18 -10.19
CA SER A 481 17.93 -13.55 -11.11
C SER A 481 17.42 -13.54 -12.54
N PRO A 482 16.36 -12.79 -12.84
CA PRO A 482 15.77 -12.71 -14.18
C PRO A 482 16.79 -12.13 -15.16
N ARG A 483 17.07 -12.88 -16.25
CA ARG A 483 18.04 -12.54 -17.30
C ARG A 483 17.33 -12.36 -18.63
#